data_2a8e18c5f527bfd1ed0add3127797bc4
#
_entry.id   2a8e18c5f527bfd1ed0add3127797bc4
#
_cell.length_a   1.000
_cell.length_b   1.000
_cell.length_c   1.000
_cell.angle_alpha   90.00
_cell.angle_beta   90.00
_cell.angle_gamma   90.00
#
_symmetry.space_group_name_H-M   'P 1'
#
loop_
_entity.id
_entity.type
_entity.pdbx_description
1 polymer ?
#
loop_
_entity_poly.entity_id
_entity_poly.type
_entity_poly.pdbx_seq_one_letter_code
_entity_poly.pdbx_strand_id
1 'polypeptide(L)'
;MDQYVTGSAIRQLREKKKLTQEALAEKLGVSGKAVSRWETGKGYPDISLLEPLAESLSVSVAELLSGNAVVNANVSANMLRSKFYVCPVCGNVLCSTGECVVSCHGVSLLPAEAEGPDDAHRVSVEVVEDEYFVTVCHPMTRDHYISFIAGIGSDRVQLVKLYPEGNAEARIKINGVRRICYYCNRDGLFSITPGVR
;
A
#
# COMPACT_ATOMS: atom_id res chain seq x y z
N MET A 1 -18.09 -13.45 -6.79
CA MET A 1 -17.22 -14.58 -6.36
C MET A 1 -17.60 -15.77 -7.22
N ASP A 2 -16.64 -16.35 -7.97
CA ASP A 2 -16.91 -17.45 -8.89
C ASP A 2 -16.51 -18.78 -8.24
N GLN A 3 -17.46 -19.73 -8.13
CA GLN A 3 -17.26 -21.04 -7.52
C GLN A 3 -16.15 -21.86 -8.21
N TYR A 4 -16.06 -21.73 -9.52
CA TYR A 4 -15.04 -22.43 -10.31
C TYR A 4 -13.64 -21.89 -10.04
N VAL A 5 -13.50 -20.57 -9.88
CA VAL A 5 -12.21 -19.92 -9.57
C VAL A 5 -11.71 -20.37 -8.20
N THR A 6 -12.56 -20.27 -7.18
CA THR A 6 -12.21 -20.69 -5.81
C THR A 6 -11.95 -22.19 -5.71
N GLY A 7 -12.76 -23.02 -6.35
CA GLY A 7 -12.58 -24.48 -6.36
C GLY A 7 -11.28 -24.91 -7.04
N SER A 8 -10.98 -24.31 -8.18
CA SER A 8 -9.72 -24.55 -8.91
C SER A 8 -8.51 -24.13 -8.06
N ALA A 9 -8.58 -23.02 -7.35
CA ALA A 9 -7.52 -22.55 -6.46
C ALA A 9 -7.27 -23.55 -5.30
N ILE A 10 -8.35 -24.00 -4.63
CA ILE A 10 -8.25 -25.02 -3.57
C ILE A 10 -7.52 -26.25 -4.08
N ARG A 11 -7.92 -26.77 -5.24
CA ARG A 11 -7.31 -27.95 -5.84
C ARG A 11 -5.83 -27.74 -6.14
N GLN A 12 -5.46 -26.68 -6.84
CA GLN A 12 -4.08 -26.38 -7.20
C GLN A 12 -3.17 -26.22 -5.97
N LEU A 13 -3.65 -25.51 -4.95
CA LEU A 13 -2.91 -25.29 -3.71
C LEU A 13 -2.73 -26.60 -2.93
N ARG A 14 -3.76 -27.43 -2.86
CA ARG A 14 -3.69 -28.76 -2.23
C ARG A 14 -2.67 -29.66 -2.94
N GLU A 15 -2.76 -29.74 -4.27
CA GLU A 15 -1.85 -30.55 -5.10
C GLU A 15 -0.40 -30.05 -4.97
N LYS A 16 -0.17 -28.74 -4.96
CA LYS A 16 1.15 -28.13 -4.70
C LYS A 16 1.72 -28.56 -3.35
N LYS A 17 0.87 -28.75 -2.35
CA LYS A 17 1.25 -29.26 -1.02
C LYS A 17 1.30 -30.78 -0.94
N LYS A 18 1.04 -31.47 -2.05
CA LYS A 18 1.02 -32.94 -2.10
C LYS A 18 0.03 -33.58 -1.13
N LEU A 19 -1.06 -32.86 -0.82
CA LEU A 19 -2.14 -33.38 0.03
C LEU A 19 -3.19 -34.12 -0.79
N THR A 20 -3.75 -35.20 -0.25
CA THR A 20 -4.96 -35.82 -0.79
C THR A 20 -6.20 -35.03 -0.36
N GLN A 21 -7.35 -35.26 -1.02
CA GLN A 21 -8.63 -34.63 -0.59
C GLN A 21 -8.99 -35.07 0.82
N GLU A 22 -8.74 -36.33 1.16
CA GLU A 22 -8.96 -36.92 2.48
C GLU A 22 -8.07 -36.27 3.53
N ALA A 23 -6.78 -36.09 3.24
CA ALA A 23 -5.83 -35.47 4.16
C ALA A 23 -6.16 -34.00 4.44
N LEU A 24 -6.66 -33.27 3.44
CA LEU A 24 -7.15 -31.90 3.64
C LEU A 24 -8.45 -31.89 4.45
N ALA A 25 -9.36 -32.82 4.15
CA ALA A 25 -10.64 -32.95 4.86
C ALA A 25 -10.44 -33.28 6.34
N GLU A 26 -9.51 -34.17 6.66
CA GLU A 26 -9.15 -34.53 8.05
C GLU A 26 -8.67 -33.31 8.83
N LYS A 27 -7.78 -32.49 8.23
CA LYS A 27 -7.30 -31.24 8.85
C LYS A 27 -8.41 -30.24 9.17
N LEU A 28 -9.46 -30.24 8.35
CA LEU A 28 -10.59 -29.29 8.46
C LEU A 28 -11.78 -29.87 9.24
N GLY A 29 -11.72 -31.13 9.67
CA GLY A 29 -12.82 -31.81 10.33
C GLY A 29 -14.05 -32.02 9.45
N VAL A 30 -13.86 -32.16 8.12
CA VAL A 30 -14.92 -32.37 7.14
C VAL A 30 -14.76 -33.68 6.38
N SER A 31 -15.70 -34.05 5.52
CA SER A 31 -15.59 -35.24 4.68
C SER A 31 -14.79 -34.95 3.39
N GLY A 32 -14.09 -35.95 2.84
CA GLY A 32 -13.41 -35.84 1.53
C GLY A 32 -14.40 -35.47 0.41
N LYS A 33 -15.68 -35.88 0.52
CA LYS A 33 -16.74 -35.49 -0.41
C LYS A 33 -17.02 -33.98 -0.40
N ALA A 34 -16.88 -33.32 0.74
CA ALA A 34 -17.03 -31.87 0.85
C ALA A 34 -15.91 -31.17 0.11
N VAL A 35 -14.65 -31.57 0.32
CA VAL A 35 -13.49 -31.03 -0.41
C VAL A 35 -13.64 -31.25 -1.90
N SER A 36 -14.02 -32.46 -2.35
CA SER A 36 -14.28 -32.75 -3.75
C SER A 36 -15.37 -31.85 -4.38
N ARG A 37 -16.42 -31.54 -3.64
CA ARG A 37 -17.47 -30.61 -4.10
C ARG A 37 -16.96 -29.21 -4.27
N TRP A 38 -16.14 -28.72 -3.36
CA TRP A 38 -15.51 -27.40 -3.47
C TRP A 38 -14.60 -27.31 -4.69
N GLU A 39 -13.71 -28.30 -4.86
CA GLU A 39 -12.76 -28.34 -5.97
C GLU A 39 -13.42 -28.46 -7.36
N THR A 40 -14.62 -29.03 -7.41
CA THR A 40 -15.40 -29.16 -8.67
C THR A 40 -16.40 -28.02 -8.89
N GLY A 41 -16.39 -26.99 -8.04
CA GLY A 41 -17.30 -25.86 -8.13
C GLY A 41 -18.78 -26.21 -7.88
N LYS A 42 -19.04 -27.28 -7.14
CA LYS A 42 -20.41 -27.71 -6.77
C LYS A 42 -20.85 -27.25 -5.39
N GLY A 43 -20.11 -26.34 -4.79
CA GLY A 43 -20.39 -25.71 -3.51
C GLY A 43 -19.19 -24.91 -3.01
N TYR A 44 -19.44 -24.09 -1.99
CA TYR A 44 -18.41 -23.34 -1.27
C TYR A 44 -18.11 -23.99 0.09
N PRO A 45 -16.89 -23.82 0.61
CA PRO A 45 -16.64 -24.01 2.03
C PRO A 45 -17.56 -23.09 2.85
N ASP A 46 -17.98 -23.56 4.01
CA ASP A 46 -18.64 -22.70 4.98
C ASP A 46 -17.71 -21.54 5.38
N ILE A 47 -18.27 -20.38 5.70
CA ILE A 47 -17.50 -19.20 6.05
C ILE A 47 -16.57 -19.45 7.25
N SER A 48 -16.99 -20.29 8.19
CA SER A 48 -16.20 -20.69 9.34
C SER A 48 -14.99 -21.55 9.00
N LEU A 49 -14.98 -22.16 7.81
CA LEU A 49 -13.89 -23.01 7.32
C LEU A 49 -12.88 -22.24 6.44
N LEU A 50 -13.18 -21.00 6.02
CA LEU A 50 -12.31 -20.25 5.13
C LEU A 50 -10.94 -19.98 5.74
N GLU A 51 -10.89 -19.59 7.00
CA GLU A 51 -9.64 -19.30 7.70
C GLU A 51 -8.81 -20.59 7.95
N PRO A 52 -9.35 -21.67 8.53
CA PRO A 52 -8.62 -22.94 8.65
C PRO A 52 -8.16 -23.53 7.31
N LEU A 53 -8.95 -23.36 6.25
CA LEU A 53 -8.61 -23.81 4.91
C LEU A 53 -7.44 -23.01 4.33
N ALA A 54 -7.47 -21.68 4.45
CA ALA A 54 -6.40 -20.80 4.01
C ALA A 54 -5.08 -21.08 4.76
N GLU A 55 -5.13 -21.28 6.07
CA GLU A 55 -3.99 -21.70 6.89
C GLU A 55 -3.43 -23.07 6.46
N SER A 56 -4.30 -24.06 6.26
CA SER A 56 -3.91 -25.41 5.83
C SER A 56 -3.21 -25.38 4.46
N LEU A 57 -3.61 -24.45 3.61
CA LEU A 57 -3.03 -24.23 2.28
C LEU A 57 -1.89 -23.19 2.26
N SER A 58 -1.62 -22.51 3.38
CA SER A 58 -0.62 -21.44 3.56
C SER A 58 -0.81 -20.28 2.59
N VAL A 59 -2.02 -19.81 2.48
CA VAL A 59 -2.42 -18.64 1.71
C VAL A 59 -3.33 -17.75 2.56
N SER A 60 -3.58 -16.52 2.13
CA SER A 60 -4.62 -15.70 2.73
C SER A 60 -6.01 -16.10 2.23
N VAL A 61 -7.05 -15.78 3.00
CA VAL A 61 -8.45 -15.98 2.57
C VAL A 61 -8.73 -15.22 1.26
N ALA A 62 -8.14 -14.03 1.09
CA ALA A 62 -8.29 -13.24 -0.14
C ALA A 62 -7.71 -13.97 -1.37
N GLU A 63 -6.53 -14.58 -1.25
CA GLU A 63 -5.91 -15.38 -2.32
C GLU A 63 -6.76 -16.60 -2.65
N LEU A 64 -7.26 -17.28 -1.62
CA LEU A 64 -8.12 -18.45 -1.78
C LEU A 64 -9.40 -18.11 -2.57
N LEU A 65 -10.02 -16.98 -2.27
CA LEU A 65 -11.26 -16.53 -2.89
C LEU A 65 -11.07 -15.91 -4.27
N SER A 66 -9.96 -15.24 -4.51
CA SER A 66 -9.63 -14.64 -5.82
C SER A 66 -9.10 -15.64 -6.83
N GLY A 67 -8.62 -16.79 -6.37
CA GLY A 67 -7.94 -17.79 -7.19
C GLY A 67 -6.54 -17.37 -7.66
N ASN A 68 -6.10 -16.20 -7.28
CA ASN A 68 -4.76 -15.70 -7.58
C ASN A 68 -3.83 -16.02 -6.41
N ALA A 69 -3.06 -17.08 -6.54
CA ALA A 69 -1.92 -17.27 -5.66
C ALA A 69 -0.97 -16.09 -5.85
N VAL A 70 -0.73 -15.34 -4.80
CA VAL A 70 0.31 -14.32 -4.81
C VAL A 70 1.64 -15.05 -4.94
N VAL A 71 2.13 -15.15 -6.16
CA VAL A 71 3.51 -15.55 -6.38
C VAL A 71 4.34 -14.39 -5.86
N ASN A 72 4.94 -14.59 -4.68
CA ASN A 72 5.94 -13.65 -4.19
C ASN A 72 7.10 -13.64 -5.19
N ALA A 73 7.00 -12.75 -6.17
CA ALA A 73 8.01 -12.58 -7.20
C ALA A 73 9.31 -12.00 -6.64
N ASN A 74 9.35 -11.76 -5.31
CA ASN A 74 10.46 -11.13 -4.60
C ASN A 74 11.05 -9.93 -5.36
N VAL A 75 10.14 -9.11 -5.91
CA VAL A 75 10.53 -7.86 -6.55
C VAL A 75 11.05 -6.98 -5.45
N SER A 76 12.35 -6.73 -5.45
CA SER A 76 12.96 -5.82 -4.47
C SER A 76 12.28 -4.46 -4.58
N ALA A 77 11.60 -4.08 -3.50
CA ALA A 77 10.97 -2.78 -3.44
C ALA A 77 12.06 -1.70 -3.44
N ASN A 78 11.95 -0.74 -4.34
CA ASN A 78 12.85 0.39 -4.43
C ASN A 78 12.18 1.58 -3.74
N MET A 79 12.84 2.17 -2.74
CA MET A 79 12.33 3.32 -2.00
C MET A 79 11.94 4.50 -2.91
N LEU A 80 12.59 4.65 -4.06
CA LEU A 80 12.22 5.68 -5.07
C LEU A 80 10.81 5.45 -5.66
N ARG A 81 10.25 4.24 -5.53
CA ARG A 81 8.89 3.91 -5.93
C ARG A 81 7.88 4.03 -4.79
N SER A 82 8.29 4.57 -3.66
CA SER A 82 7.39 4.79 -2.52
C SER A 82 6.13 5.52 -2.92
N LYS A 83 5.02 5.02 -2.40
CA LYS A 83 3.67 5.57 -2.60
C LYS A 83 3.16 6.14 -1.28
N PHE A 84 2.45 7.24 -1.37
CA PHE A 84 1.77 7.85 -0.23
C PHE A 84 0.26 7.64 -0.37
N TYR A 85 -0.38 7.29 0.74
CA TYR A 85 -1.81 7.15 0.85
C TYR A 85 -2.27 8.11 1.95
N VAL A 86 -3.22 8.96 1.65
CA VAL A 86 -3.74 9.95 2.61
C VAL A 86 -5.22 9.71 2.83
N CYS A 87 -5.60 9.53 4.10
CA CYS A 87 -6.99 9.33 4.45
C CYS A 87 -7.76 10.66 4.41
N PRO A 88 -8.82 10.78 3.60
CA PRO A 88 -9.60 12.00 3.50
C PRO A 88 -10.41 12.31 4.78
N VAL A 89 -10.61 11.30 5.64
CA VAL A 89 -11.41 11.46 6.87
C VAL A 89 -10.56 11.98 8.02
N CYS A 90 -9.36 11.45 8.24
CA CYS A 90 -8.54 11.79 9.40
C CYS A 90 -7.17 12.38 9.06
N GLY A 91 -6.83 12.54 7.77
CA GLY A 91 -5.52 13.05 7.35
C GLY A 91 -4.34 12.12 7.68
N ASN A 92 -4.62 10.85 8.02
CA ASN A 92 -3.56 9.88 8.26
C ASN A 92 -2.75 9.64 6.98
N VAL A 93 -1.43 9.62 7.10
CA VAL A 93 -0.49 9.43 5.99
C VAL A 93 0.19 8.09 6.15
N LEU A 94 0.08 7.25 5.12
CA LEU A 94 0.80 5.98 5.05
C LEU A 94 1.79 6.04 3.89
N CYS A 95 2.98 5.52 4.11
CA CYS A 95 4.01 5.39 3.10
C CYS A 95 4.31 3.90 2.90
N SER A 96 4.29 3.44 1.66
CA SER A 96 4.69 2.08 1.31
C SER A 96 5.76 2.09 0.23
N THR A 97 6.57 1.04 0.17
CA THR A 97 7.63 0.86 -0.85
C THR A 97 7.10 0.35 -2.18
N GLY A 98 5.81 0.10 -2.29
CA GLY A 98 5.13 -0.37 -3.51
C GLY A 98 3.62 -0.20 -3.38
N GLU A 99 2.88 -0.63 -4.38
CA GLU A 99 1.42 -0.62 -4.33
C GLU A 99 0.91 -1.64 -3.33
N CYS A 100 -0.03 -1.23 -2.50
CA CYS A 100 -0.72 -2.09 -1.55
C CYS A 100 -2.18 -1.67 -1.41
N VAL A 101 -3.01 -2.57 -0.95
CA VAL A 101 -4.40 -2.26 -0.60
C VAL A 101 -4.40 -1.69 0.81
N VAL A 102 -4.81 -0.45 0.94
CA VAL A 102 -4.84 0.29 2.21
C VAL A 102 -6.28 0.71 2.50
N SER A 103 -6.73 0.52 3.72
CA SER A 103 -8.02 0.99 4.18
C SER A 103 -7.87 1.78 5.49
N CYS A 104 -8.59 2.90 5.59
CA CYS A 104 -8.65 3.72 6.79
C CYS A 104 -10.06 4.25 6.95
N HIS A 105 -10.65 4.11 8.15
CA HIS A 105 -12.06 4.48 8.43
C HIS A 105 -13.08 3.85 7.45
N GLY A 106 -12.82 2.59 7.02
CA GLY A 106 -13.70 1.92 6.05
C GLY A 106 -13.59 2.41 4.60
N VAL A 107 -12.70 3.38 4.34
CA VAL A 107 -12.44 3.91 3.00
C VAL A 107 -11.18 3.24 2.44
N SER A 108 -11.29 2.65 1.24
CA SER A 108 -10.12 2.17 0.50
C SER A 108 -9.36 3.35 -0.07
N LEU A 109 -8.08 3.46 0.29
CA LEU A 109 -7.22 4.55 -0.14
C LEU A 109 -6.51 4.18 -1.43
N LEU A 110 -6.53 5.11 -2.38
CA LEU A 110 -5.70 5.03 -3.58
C LEU A 110 -4.35 5.73 -3.32
N PRO A 111 -3.27 5.27 -3.97
CA PRO A 111 -2.00 5.98 -3.89
C PRO A 111 -2.14 7.37 -4.52
N ALA A 112 -1.65 8.37 -3.81
CA ALA A 112 -1.61 9.73 -4.35
C ALA A 112 -0.66 9.79 -5.55
N GLU A 113 -1.13 10.33 -6.66
CA GLU A 113 -0.33 10.59 -7.85
C GLU A 113 0.35 11.94 -7.69
N ALA A 114 1.65 11.99 -7.98
CA ALA A 114 2.44 13.22 -7.81
C ALA A 114 2.46 14.03 -9.12
N GLU A 115 2.06 15.28 -9.01
CA GLU A 115 2.10 16.25 -10.09
C GLU A 115 3.29 17.21 -9.95
N GLY A 116 3.59 17.98 -11.00
CA GLY A 116 4.55 19.09 -10.93
C GLY A 116 3.95 20.26 -10.16
N PRO A 117 4.78 21.11 -9.52
CA PRO A 117 4.30 22.34 -8.88
C PRO A 117 3.57 23.26 -9.85
N ASP A 118 2.47 23.81 -9.40
CA ASP A 118 1.75 24.91 -10.05
C ASP A 118 2.08 26.25 -9.40
N ASP A 119 1.44 27.32 -9.86
CA ASP A 119 1.64 28.68 -9.33
C ASP A 119 1.22 28.85 -7.87
N ALA A 120 0.23 28.06 -7.42
CA ALA A 120 -0.29 28.12 -6.06
C ALA A 120 0.56 27.28 -5.08
N HIS A 121 1.35 26.33 -5.59
CA HIS A 121 2.16 25.38 -4.82
C HIS A 121 3.66 25.49 -5.16
N ARG A 122 4.13 26.68 -5.46
CA ARG A 122 5.57 26.89 -5.76
C ARG A 122 6.42 26.50 -4.57
N VAL A 123 7.49 25.78 -4.85
CA VAL A 123 8.42 25.29 -3.85
C VAL A 123 9.81 25.84 -4.10
N SER A 124 10.48 26.33 -3.06
CA SER A 124 11.90 26.65 -3.06
C SER A 124 12.68 25.63 -2.25
N VAL A 125 13.88 25.31 -2.70
CA VAL A 125 14.79 24.38 -2.02
C VAL A 125 16.14 25.05 -1.92
N GLU A 126 16.57 25.33 -0.70
CA GLU A 126 17.87 25.90 -0.39
C GLU A 126 18.74 24.85 0.28
N VAL A 127 20.03 24.86 -0.04
CA VAL A 127 21.02 24.00 0.65
C VAL A 127 21.55 24.78 1.85
N VAL A 128 21.31 24.23 3.04
CA VAL A 128 21.83 24.77 4.30
C VAL A 128 22.61 23.66 4.98
N GLU A 129 23.93 23.77 4.95
CA GLU A 129 24.85 22.74 5.47
C GLU A 129 24.64 21.40 4.75
N ASP A 130 24.19 20.36 5.46
CA ASP A 130 23.91 19.02 4.97
C ASP A 130 22.40 18.73 4.77
N GLU A 131 21.58 19.81 4.71
CA GLU A 131 20.14 19.75 4.61
C GLU A 131 19.60 20.54 3.43
N TYR A 132 18.51 20.07 2.83
CA TYR A 132 17.61 20.87 2.04
C TYR A 132 16.64 21.60 2.97
N PHE A 133 16.64 22.92 2.92
CA PHE A 133 15.57 23.72 3.49
C PHE A 133 14.51 23.92 2.41
N VAL A 134 13.37 23.25 2.62
CA VAL A 134 12.26 23.23 1.66
C VAL A 134 11.18 24.16 2.15
N THR A 135 10.80 25.14 1.35
CA THR A 135 9.70 26.06 1.63
C THR A 135 8.67 25.99 0.52
N VAL A 136 7.41 25.74 0.85
CA VAL A 136 6.30 25.77 -0.08
C VAL A 136 5.52 27.06 0.07
N CYS A 137 5.33 27.81 -1.03
CA CYS A 137 4.49 29.01 -1.03
C CYS A 137 3.02 28.59 -0.94
N HIS A 138 2.46 28.60 0.28
CA HIS A 138 1.11 28.12 0.53
C HIS A 138 0.46 28.89 1.69
N PRO A 139 -0.86 29.17 1.64
CA PRO A 139 -1.54 29.98 2.65
C PRO A 139 -1.61 29.36 4.04
N MET A 140 -1.45 28.06 4.18
CA MET A 140 -1.44 27.30 5.44
C MET A 140 -2.61 27.64 6.37
N THR A 141 -3.80 27.80 5.81
CA THR A 141 -5.01 28.06 6.59
C THR A 141 -5.48 26.78 7.28
N ARG A 142 -6.44 26.91 8.20
CA ARG A 142 -7.02 25.79 8.95
C ARG A 142 -7.58 24.69 8.03
N ASP A 143 -8.20 25.09 6.92
CA ASP A 143 -8.90 24.17 6.01
C ASP A 143 -8.11 23.90 4.71
N HIS A 144 -6.99 24.60 4.47
CA HIS A 144 -6.17 24.46 3.28
C HIS A 144 -4.69 24.63 3.64
N TYR A 145 -3.95 23.53 3.67
CA TYR A 145 -2.57 23.50 4.16
C TYR A 145 -1.77 22.35 3.56
N ILE A 146 -0.46 22.50 3.56
CA ILE A 146 0.47 21.41 3.25
C ILE A 146 0.56 20.51 4.48
N SER A 147 0.16 19.25 4.34
CA SER A 147 0.07 18.31 5.44
C SER A 147 1.38 17.59 5.75
N PHE A 148 2.25 17.43 4.76
CA PHE A 148 3.60 16.90 4.94
C PHE A 148 4.53 17.31 3.81
N ILE A 149 5.84 17.27 4.10
CA ILE A 149 6.93 17.31 3.13
C ILE A 149 7.77 16.05 3.33
N ALA A 150 8.18 15.40 2.24
CA ALA A 150 8.97 14.17 2.30
C ALA A 150 10.14 14.19 1.32
N GLY A 151 11.32 13.81 1.79
CA GLY A 151 12.48 13.52 0.96
C GLY A 151 12.62 12.03 0.71
N ILE A 152 12.71 11.62 -0.55
CA ILE A 152 12.77 10.21 -0.97
C ILE A 152 14.15 9.94 -1.57
N GLY A 153 14.86 9.00 -0.95
CA GLY A 153 16.13 8.46 -1.42
C GLY A 153 16.02 7.02 -1.90
N SER A 154 17.15 6.41 -2.20
CA SER A 154 17.22 5.00 -2.62
C SER A 154 17.00 4.02 -1.46
N ASP A 155 17.32 4.44 -0.24
CA ASP A 155 17.36 3.61 0.97
C ASP A 155 16.43 4.09 2.09
N ARG A 156 15.87 5.31 1.97
CA ARG A 156 15.06 5.92 3.02
C ARG A 156 14.03 6.92 2.51
N VAL A 157 13.00 7.13 3.32
CA VAL A 157 12.06 8.25 3.22
C VAL A 157 12.14 9.05 4.50
N GLN A 158 12.31 10.37 4.37
CA GLN A 158 12.26 11.33 5.47
C GLN A 158 10.95 12.08 5.33
N LEU A 159 10.02 11.92 6.26
CA LEU A 159 8.71 12.55 6.24
C LEU A 159 8.57 13.50 7.41
N VAL A 160 8.28 14.76 7.11
CA VAL A 160 8.00 15.81 8.09
C VAL A 160 6.52 16.15 8.01
N LYS A 161 5.79 15.88 9.07
CA LYS A 161 4.37 16.23 9.19
C LYS A 161 4.23 17.72 9.48
N LEU A 162 3.34 18.39 8.75
CA LEU A 162 3.01 19.79 8.95
C LEU A 162 1.56 19.92 9.42
N TYR A 163 1.26 21.06 10.01
CA TYR A 163 -0.04 21.36 10.60
C TYR A 163 -0.57 22.71 10.08
N PRO A 164 -1.90 22.88 10.06
CA PRO A 164 -2.50 24.18 9.72
C PRO A 164 -1.97 25.30 10.63
N GLU A 165 -1.99 26.51 10.10
CA GLU A 165 -1.57 27.74 10.79
C GLU A 165 -0.06 27.79 11.17
N GLY A 166 0.72 26.80 10.72
CA GLY A 166 2.18 26.77 10.81
C GLY A 166 2.86 27.18 9.50
N ASN A 167 4.18 27.09 9.46
CA ASN A 167 4.94 27.33 8.23
C ASN A 167 4.94 26.07 7.35
N ALA A 168 4.85 26.28 6.04
CA ALA A 168 5.02 25.20 5.05
C ALA A 168 6.51 24.95 4.76
N GLU A 169 7.27 24.59 5.79
CA GLU A 169 8.73 24.46 5.75
C GLU A 169 9.18 23.14 6.35
N ALA A 170 10.25 22.56 5.81
CA ALA A 170 10.88 21.36 6.36
C ALA A 170 12.38 21.33 6.08
N ARG A 171 13.12 20.69 6.97
CA ARG A 171 14.54 20.35 6.78
C ARG A 171 14.64 18.87 6.47
N ILE A 172 15.30 18.54 5.37
CA ILE A 172 15.49 17.19 4.85
C ILE A 172 16.99 16.95 4.67
N LYS A 173 17.54 15.92 5.29
CA LYS A 173 18.95 15.53 5.07
C LYS A 173 19.20 15.24 3.60
N ILE A 174 20.25 15.85 3.02
CA ILE A 174 20.54 15.76 1.57
C ILE A 174 20.93 14.34 1.17
N ASN A 175 21.57 13.59 2.07
CA ASN A 175 22.19 12.32 1.72
C ASN A 175 21.23 11.34 1.06
N GLY A 176 21.44 11.10 -0.24
CA GLY A 176 20.69 10.14 -1.04
C GLY A 176 19.31 10.59 -1.52
N VAL A 177 18.85 11.79 -1.18
CA VAL A 177 17.55 12.31 -1.63
C VAL A 177 17.56 12.55 -3.13
N ARG A 178 16.61 11.97 -3.84
CA ARG A 178 16.43 12.08 -5.30
C ARG A 178 15.15 12.79 -5.68
N ARG A 179 14.17 12.80 -4.76
CA ARG A 179 12.86 13.42 -4.99
C ARG A 179 12.36 14.05 -3.69
N ILE A 180 11.76 15.22 -3.79
CA ILE A 180 11.04 15.87 -2.69
C ILE A 180 9.57 15.87 -3.08
N CYS A 181 8.71 15.38 -2.18
CA CYS A 181 7.27 15.39 -2.33
C CYS A 181 6.64 16.24 -1.22
N TYR A 182 5.53 16.88 -1.52
CA TYR A 182 4.71 17.58 -0.52
C TYR A 182 3.24 17.45 -0.87
N TYR A 183 2.40 17.38 0.12
CA TYR A 183 0.97 17.10 -0.04
C TYR A 183 0.10 18.23 0.49
N CYS A 184 -0.69 18.81 -0.42
CA CYS A 184 -1.78 19.71 -0.08
C CYS A 184 -3.04 18.90 0.23
N ASN A 185 -3.73 19.22 1.33
CA ASN A 185 -4.93 18.50 1.74
C ASN A 185 -6.13 18.66 0.78
N ARG A 186 -6.09 19.63 -0.13
CA ARG A 186 -7.11 19.87 -1.15
C ARG A 186 -6.67 19.45 -2.55
N ASP A 187 -5.44 19.79 -2.92
CA ASP A 187 -4.99 19.75 -4.31
C ASP A 187 -4.11 18.51 -4.60
N GLY A 188 -3.76 17.73 -3.55
CA GLY A 188 -3.08 16.46 -3.73
C GLY A 188 -1.56 16.50 -3.56
N LEU A 189 -0.86 15.58 -4.20
CA LEU A 189 0.57 15.36 -4.06
C LEU A 189 1.35 16.06 -5.17
N PHE A 190 2.37 16.80 -4.78
CA PHE A 190 3.31 17.44 -5.69
C PHE A 190 4.71 16.85 -5.53
N SER A 191 5.52 16.88 -6.58
CA SER A 191 6.90 16.42 -6.49
C SER A 191 7.86 17.22 -7.36
N ILE A 192 9.08 17.35 -6.85
CA ILE A 192 10.21 17.92 -7.57
C ILE A 192 11.45 17.04 -7.43
N THR A 193 12.37 17.18 -8.38
CA THR A 193 13.73 16.68 -8.24
C THR A 193 14.58 17.85 -7.72
N PRO A 194 15.21 17.74 -6.53
CA PRO A 194 16.08 18.79 -6.07
C PRO A 194 17.25 18.95 -7.03
N GLY A 195 17.57 20.19 -7.41
CA GLY A 195 18.68 20.46 -8.32
C GLY A 195 19.99 19.97 -7.67
N VAL A 196 20.67 19.05 -8.34
CA VAL A 196 22.05 18.70 -8.02
C VAL A 196 22.91 19.88 -8.54
N ARG A 197 23.45 20.69 -7.63
CA ARG A 197 24.57 21.57 -7.93
C ARG A 197 25.88 20.82 -7.82
#